data_250decd43f57fa6580e8904f1d648a58
#
_entry.id   250decd43f57fa6580e8904f1d648a58
#
_cell.length_a   1.000
_cell.length_b   1.000
_cell.length_c   1.000
_cell.angle_alpha   90.00
_cell.angle_beta   90.00
_cell.angle_gamma   90.00
#
_symmetry.space_group_name_H-M   'P 1'
#
loop_
_entity.id
_entity.type
_entity.pdbx_description
1 polymer ?
#
loop_
_entity_poly.entity_id
_entity_poly.type
_entity_poly.pdbx_seq_one_letter_code
_entity_poly.pdbx_strand_id
1 'polypeptide(L)'
;GSSFFMTKLIADRSTHQLLGIQVLGSAVDKMVDIAVTGIAAGLTLEAFNSLDYSYAPPFSTAIHPFVQACLVLENKLSGAMTSMPPADYAAGAAKDYQVVDVLPKPTIAGAKWVDLAQVNGPVEGLDRDAKLLLVCNRGRRAYLLQNRLRHFGYTQTVVLEGGVTMNEVKVQFAGAAIPPDEIKRVKGLGCLQDKRYPDCFNVRVITRNGKITSEEQRKIAEAAELFGTGEVTMTTRLTLEVQGVPYANLDALMTFLNDAGLETGGTGSKVRPVVSCKGTTCQYGL
;
A
#
# COMPACT_ATOMS: atom_id res chain seq x y z
N GLY A 1 -10.21 3.23 -8.56
CA GLY A 1 -9.56 1.95 -8.31
C GLY A 1 -8.06 2.10 -8.36
N SER A 2 -7.34 1.69 -7.33
CA SER A 2 -5.87 1.65 -7.36
C SER A 2 -5.43 0.50 -8.25
N SER A 3 -5.03 0.77 -9.48
CA SER A 3 -4.36 -0.21 -10.30
C SER A 3 -2.89 -0.32 -9.87
N PHE A 4 -2.42 -1.55 -9.70
CA PHE A 4 -1.02 -1.81 -9.45
C PHE A 4 -0.24 -1.72 -10.76
N PHE A 5 0.88 -1.01 -10.74
CA PHE A 5 1.85 -1.05 -11.83
C PHE A 5 3.28 -1.04 -11.27
N MET A 6 4.19 -1.58 -12.04
CA MET A 6 5.63 -1.57 -11.78
C MET A 6 6.33 -0.78 -12.88
N THR A 7 7.30 0.03 -12.49
CA THR A 7 8.09 0.83 -13.42
C THR A 7 9.57 0.67 -13.11
N LYS A 8 10.36 0.42 -14.15
CA LYS A 8 11.81 0.49 -14.10
C LYS A 8 12.28 1.54 -15.09
N LEU A 9 13.00 2.54 -14.61
CA LEU A 9 13.68 3.54 -15.44
C LEU A 9 15.15 3.21 -15.56
N ILE A 10 15.74 3.55 -16.70
CA ILE A 10 17.17 3.44 -17.00
C ILE A 10 17.63 4.82 -17.41
N ALA A 11 18.60 5.38 -16.69
CA ALA A 11 19.19 6.68 -17.00
C ALA A 11 20.72 6.58 -17.03
N ASP A 12 21.35 7.45 -17.77
CA ASP A 12 22.80 7.63 -17.73
C ASP A 12 23.19 8.23 -16.37
N ARG A 13 24.21 7.64 -15.74
CA ARG A 13 24.61 8.02 -14.38
C ARG A 13 25.28 9.38 -14.31
N SER A 14 25.93 9.81 -15.39
CA SER A 14 26.70 11.06 -15.43
C SER A 14 25.89 12.24 -15.97
N THR A 15 25.04 11.99 -16.95
CA THR A 15 24.22 13.02 -17.59
C THR A 15 22.80 13.12 -17.07
N HIS A 16 22.35 12.10 -16.32
CA HIS A 16 20.99 11.90 -15.86
C HIS A 16 19.94 11.81 -16.99
N GLN A 17 20.39 11.64 -18.25
CA GLN A 17 19.48 11.45 -19.37
C GLN A 17 18.74 10.14 -19.27
N LEU A 18 17.42 10.17 -19.51
CA LEU A 18 16.61 8.96 -19.57
C LEU A 18 16.97 8.16 -20.82
N LEU A 19 17.31 6.89 -20.66
CA LEU A 19 17.71 5.98 -21.73
C LEU A 19 16.66 4.91 -22.02
N GLY A 20 15.78 4.61 -21.08
CA GLY A 20 14.78 3.59 -21.25
C GLY A 20 13.78 3.47 -20.13
N ILE A 21 12.66 2.80 -20.43
CA ILE A 21 11.61 2.50 -19.49
C ILE A 21 11.09 1.08 -19.72
N GLN A 22 10.79 0.38 -18.64
CA GLN A 22 10.01 -0.85 -18.63
C GLN A 22 8.86 -0.68 -17.65
N VAL A 23 7.64 -0.98 -18.08
CA VAL A 23 6.45 -0.86 -17.24
C VAL A 23 5.57 -2.09 -17.38
N LEU A 24 4.92 -2.47 -16.31
CA LEU A 24 3.97 -3.56 -16.26
C LEU A 24 2.76 -3.12 -15.42
N GLY A 25 1.55 -3.31 -15.93
CA GLY A 25 0.32 -2.98 -15.21
C GLY A 25 -0.75 -2.37 -16.09
N SER A 26 -1.75 -1.73 -15.46
CA SER A 26 -2.87 -1.10 -16.16
C SER A 26 -2.57 0.37 -16.49
N ALA A 27 -2.98 0.83 -17.67
CA ALA A 27 -2.86 2.23 -18.12
C ALA A 27 -1.42 2.76 -18.09
N VAL A 28 -0.45 1.92 -18.41
CA VAL A 28 0.99 2.26 -18.42
C VAL A 28 1.47 2.80 -19.77
N ASP A 29 0.65 2.70 -20.80
CA ASP A 29 0.89 3.22 -22.16
C ASP A 29 1.31 4.69 -22.15
N LYS A 30 0.60 5.54 -21.41
CA LYS A 30 0.95 6.97 -21.27
C LYS A 30 2.34 7.20 -20.69
N MET A 31 2.78 6.33 -19.77
CA MET A 31 4.13 6.44 -19.20
C MET A 31 5.20 6.13 -20.25
N VAL A 32 4.93 5.16 -21.13
CA VAL A 32 5.81 4.83 -22.25
C VAL A 32 5.89 6.00 -23.24
N ASP A 33 4.75 6.59 -23.62
CA ASP A 33 4.68 7.71 -24.55
C ASP A 33 5.44 8.93 -24.02
N ILE A 34 5.28 9.26 -22.73
CA ILE A 34 6.04 10.33 -22.07
C ILE A 34 7.54 10.05 -22.14
N ALA A 35 7.94 8.82 -21.79
CA ALA A 35 9.35 8.42 -21.78
C ALA A 35 9.95 8.47 -23.19
N VAL A 36 9.27 7.91 -24.18
CA VAL A 36 9.74 7.91 -25.60
C VAL A 36 9.95 9.32 -26.11
N THR A 37 8.99 10.21 -25.85
CA THR A 37 9.08 11.62 -26.26
C THR A 37 10.29 12.30 -25.61
N GLY A 38 10.48 12.09 -24.31
CA GLY A 38 11.60 12.69 -23.60
C GLY A 38 12.96 12.08 -23.96
N ILE A 39 13.04 10.77 -24.21
CA ILE A 39 14.27 10.13 -24.71
C ILE A 39 14.65 10.72 -26.05
N ALA A 40 13.69 10.86 -26.98
CA ALA A 40 13.94 11.47 -28.30
C ALA A 40 14.40 12.93 -28.21
N ALA A 41 13.95 13.67 -27.20
CA ALA A 41 14.34 15.05 -26.91
C ALA A 41 15.62 15.16 -26.04
N GLY A 42 16.21 14.04 -25.60
CA GLY A 42 17.39 14.05 -24.73
C GLY A 42 17.15 14.59 -23.33
N LEU A 43 15.94 14.46 -22.78
CA LEU A 43 15.60 15.02 -21.48
C LEU A 43 16.28 14.26 -20.34
N THR A 44 16.71 15.01 -19.32
CA THR A 44 17.20 14.47 -18.05
C THR A 44 16.05 14.21 -17.07
N LEU A 45 16.33 13.49 -15.99
CA LEU A 45 15.33 13.22 -14.94
C LEU A 45 14.79 14.52 -14.33
N GLU A 46 15.68 15.50 -14.08
CA GLU A 46 15.33 16.82 -13.54
C GLU A 46 14.43 17.62 -14.51
N ALA A 47 14.71 17.51 -15.81
CA ALA A 47 13.87 18.13 -16.84
C ALA A 47 12.45 17.54 -16.80
N PHE A 48 12.32 16.21 -16.72
CA PHE A 48 11.00 15.58 -16.54
C PHE A 48 10.28 16.02 -15.27
N ASN A 49 11.00 16.20 -14.16
CA ASN A 49 10.38 16.61 -12.89
C ASN A 49 9.89 18.06 -12.90
N SER A 50 10.40 18.89 -13.82
CA SER A 50 9.98 20.29 -13.99
C SER A 50 8.81 20.49 -14.96
N LEU A 51 8.38 19.43 -15.67
CA LEU A 51 7.25 19.52 -16.61
C LEU A 51 5.92 19.63 -15.86
N ASP A 52 5.01 20.43 -16.42
CA ASP A 52 3.63 20.55 -15.93
C ASP A 52 2.76 19.44 -16.52
N TYR A 53 2.57 18.37 -15.72
CA TYR A 53 1.74 17.24 -16.11
C TYR A 53 0.27 17.52 -15.84
N SER A 54 -0.59 17.00 -16.70
CA SER A 54 -2.04 17.14 -16.51
C SER A 54 -2.50 16.52 -15.17
N TYR A 55 -3.23 17.30 -14.41
CA TYR A 55 -3.91 16.87 -13.19
C TYR A 55 -5.42 16.92 -13.41
N ALA A 56 -6.04 15.77 -13.44
CA ALA A 56 -7.49 15.64 -13.67
C ALA A 56 -8.05 14.45 -12.87
N PRO A 57 -8.46 14.66 -11.62
CA PRO A 57 -9.20 13.62 -10.89
C PRO A 57 -10.48 13.23 -11.67
N PRO A 58 -10.82 11.96 -11.80
CA PRO A 58 -10.23 10.75 -11.23
C PRO A 58 -9.16 10.07 -12.13
N PHE A 59 -8.65 10.72 -13.16
CA PHE A 59 -7.80 10.10 -14.19
C PHE A 59 -6.30 10.17 -13.86
N SER A 60 -5.85 11.20 -13.15
CA SER A 60 -4.44 11.38 -12.78
C SER A 60 -4.30 11.86 -11.34
N THR A 61 -3.19 11.48 -10.70
CA THR A 61 -2.81 11.94 -9.36
C THR A 61 -2.10 13.29 -9.43
N ALA A 62 -2.07 14.03 -8.30
CA ALA A 62 -1.42 15.35 -8.22
C ALA A 62 0.07 15.29 -8.61
N ILE A 63 0.77 14.21 -8.25
CA ILE A 63 2.11 13.92 -8.75
C ILE A 63 1.97 12.75 -9.72
N HIS A 64 2.33 12.98 -10.98
CA HIS A 64 2.23 11.95 -12.00
C HIS A 64 3.12 10.74 -11.64
N PRO A 65 2.67 9.48 -11.81
CA PRO A 65 3.45 8.29 -11.44
C PRO A 65 4.82 8.21 -12.12
N PHE A 66 4.95 8.70 -13.34
CA PHE A 66 6.22 8.78 -14.05
C PHE A 66 7.20 9.74 -13.33
N VAL A 67 6.73 10.88 -12.86
CA VAL A 67 7.52 11.83 -12.08
C VAL A 67 7.98 11.20 -10.77
N GLN A 68 7.10 10.44 -10.09
CA GLN A 68 7.50 9.71 -8.88
C GLN A 68 8.63 8.72 -9.16
N ALA A 69 8.61 8.03 -10.31
CA ALA A 69 9.68 7.12 -10.70
C ALA A 69 10.99 7.86 -11.00
N CYS A 70 10.94 9.03 -11.65
CA CYS A 70 12.10 9.89 -11.86
C CYS A 70 12.70 10.36 -10.54
N LEU A 71 11.89 10.87 -9.60
CA LEU A 71 12.34 11.29 -8.26
C LEU A 71 13.00 10.16 -7.46
N VAL A 72 12.48 8.93 -7.55
CA VAL A 72 13.11 7.76 -6.92
C VAL A 72 14.49 7.49 -7.53
N LEU A 73 14.61 7.58 -8.86
CA LEU A 73 15.89 7.36 -9.54
C LEU A 73 16.91 8.46 -9.23
N GLU A 74 16.49 9.73 -9.17
CA GLU A 74 17.34 10.83 -8.72
C GLU A 74 17.84 10.64 -7.28
N ASN A 75 16.96 10.23 -6.37
CA ASN A 75 17.35 9.92 -5.00
C ASN A 75 18.41 8.79 -4.93
N LYS A 76 18.36 7.84 -5.86
CA LYS A 76 19.38 6.78 -5.96
C LYS A 76 20.68 7.33 -6.54
N LEU A 77 20.61 8.14 -7.58
CA LEU A 77 21.81 8.74 -8.23
C LEU A 77 22.55 9.71 -7.30
N SER A 78 21.82 10.54 -6.56
CA SER A 78 22.38 11.48 -5.59
C SER A 78 22.87 10.80 -4.30
N GLY A 79 22.59 9.52 -4.09
CA GLY A 79 22.88 8.82 -2.83
C GLY A 79 21.90 9.13 -1.68
N ALA A 80 20.87 9.95 -1.93
CA ALA A 80 19.81 10.20 -0.94
C ALA A 80 19.01 8.93 -0.59
N MET A 81 18.98 7.96 -1.50
CA MET A 81 18.41 6.63 -1.28
C MET A 81 19.45 5.55 -1.61
N THR A 82 19.74 4.69 -0.65
CA THR A 82 20.46 3.43 -0.89
C THR A 82 19.44 2.30 -0.86
N SER A 83 19.40 1.49 -1.91
CA SER A 83 18.38 0.45 -2.05
C SER A 83 18.97 -0.86 -2.59
N MET A 84 18.28 -1.95 -2.32
CA MET A 84 18.57 -3.30 -2.83
C MET A 84 17.48 -3.71 -3.81
N PRO A 85 17.81 -3.98 -5.07
CA PRO A 85 16.85 -4.50 -6.05
C PRO A 85 16.31 -5.89 -5.65
N PRO A 86 15.10 -6.27 -6.09
CA PRO A 86 14.53 -7.59 -5.85
C PRO A 86 15.41 -8.75 -6.33
N ALA A 87 16.11 -8.59 -7.45
CA ALA A 87 17.00 -9.62 -7.99
C ALA A 87 18.18 -9.90 -7.06
N ASP A 88 18.80 -8.85 -6.50
CA ASP A 88 19.94 -9.00 -5.59
C ASP A 88 19.47 -9.60 -4.24
N TYR A 89 18.30 -9.20 -3.77
CA TYR A 89 17.70 -9.80 -2.58
C TYR A 89 17.44 -11.30 -2.77
N ALA A 90 16.84 -11.69 -3.89
CA ALA A 90 16.60 -13.09 -4.25
C ALA A 90 17.90 -13.89 -4.40
N ALA A 91 18.98 -13.27 -4.85
CA ALA A 91 20.31 -13.86 -4.93
C ALA A 91 21.04 -13.97 -3.56
N GLY A 92 20.40 -13.51 -2.48
CA GLY A 92 20.91 -13.62 -1.11
C GLY A 92 21.86 -12.51 -0.69
N ALA A 93 21.85 -11.35 -1.37
CA ALA A 93 22.70 -10.21 -1.01
C ALA A 93 22.38 -9.63 0.39
N ALA A 94 21.22 -9.98 0.95
CA ALA A 94 20.78 -9.50 2.27
C ALA A 94 21.17 -10.42 3.45
N LYS A 95 21.90 -11.53 3.23
CA LYS A 95 22.17 -12.54 4.27
C LYS A 95 22.87 -11.99 5.52
N ASP A 96 23.67 -10.93 5.38
CA ASP A 96 24.45 -10.30 6.45
C ASP A 96 23.77 -9.04 7.00
N TYR A 97 22.51 -8.78 6.61
CA TYR A 97 21.76 -7.62 7.06
C TYR A 97 20.80 -7.98 8.19
N GLN A 98 20.73 -7.09 9.19
CA GLN A 98 19.63 -7.13 10.14
C GLN A 98 18.38 -6.57 9.47
N VAL A 99 17.31 -7.37 9.42
CA VAL A 99 16.03 -6.92 8.84
C VAL A 99 15.29 -6.03 9.81
N VAL A 100 14.87 -4.87 9.35
CA VAL A 100 14.06 -3.90 10.09
C VAL A 100 12.68 -3.82 9.44
N ASP A 101 11.67 -4.21 10.19
CA ASP A 101 10.27 -4.14 9.79
C ASP A 101 9.70 -2.74 10.02
N VAL A 102 9.31 -2.06 8.94
CA VAL A 102 8.71 -0.70 8.96
C VAL A 102 7.24 -0.74 8.53
N LEU A 103 6.61 -1.91 8.61
CA LEU A 103 5.19 -2.05 8.37
C LEU A 103 4.37 -1.37 9.49
N PRO A 104 3.10 -1.03 9.26
CA PRO A 104 2.26 -0.38 10.28
C PRO A 104 2.14 -1.17 11.58
N LYS A 105 2.30 -2.50 11.50
CA LYS A 105 2.31 -3.43 12.65
C LYS A 105 3.49 -4.39 12.47
N PRO A 106 4.01 -5.00 13.57
CA PRO A 106 5.02 -6.05 13.49
C PRO A 106 4.53 -7.20 12.61
N THR A 107 5.24 -7.49 11.52
CA THR A 107 4.74 -8.44 10.51
C THR A 107 5.83 -9.39 10.01
N ILE A 108 7.10 -8.95 10.01
CA ILE A 108 8.19 -9.75 9.44
C ILE A 108 8.85 -10.60 10.53
N ALA A 109 8.89 -11.93 10.28
CA ALA A 109 9.47 -12.89 11.19
C ALA A 109 10.94 -12.59 11.50
N GLY A 110 11.30 -12.53 12.79
CA GLY A 110 12.67 -12.32 13.24
C GLY A 110 13.22 -10.93 12.98
N ALA A 111 12.43 -10.02 12.42
CA ALA A 111 12.83 -8.63 12.20
C ALA A 111 12.57 -7.74 13.42
N LYS A 112 13.42 -6.75 13.61
CA LYS A 112 13.14 -5.67 14.57
C LYS A 112 12.06 -4.75 13.97
N TRP A 113 10.89 -4.71 14.59
CA TRP A 113 9.86 -3.76 14.18
C TRP A 113 10.16 -2.36 14.70
N VAL A 114 9.93 -1.36 13.85
CA VAL A 114 10.13 0.06 14.15
C VAL A 114 8.90 0.85 13.73
N ASP A 115 8.24 1.48 14.70
CA ASP A 115 7.20 2.45 14.39
C ASP A 115 7.82 3.73 13.85
N LEU A 116 7.63 3.98 12.56
CA LEU A 116 8.17 5.17 11.91
C LEU A 116 7.74 6.46 12.60
N ALA A 117 6.54 6.53 13.19
CA ALA A 117 6.05 7.75 13.83
C ALA A 117 6.82 8.10 15.10
N GLN A 118 7.37 7.10 15.79
CA GLN A 118 8.07 7.25 17.07
C GLN A 118 9.57 7.50 16.93
N VAL A 119 10.13 7.49 15.73
CA VAL A 119 11.58 7.66 15.52
C VAL A 119 11.97 9.14 15.62
N ASN A 120 12.38 9.54 16.82
CA ASN A 120 12.84 10.89 17.15
C ASN A 120 14.29 10.90 17.66
N GLY A 121 15.01 9.78 17.59
CA GLY A 121 16.37 9.57 18.07
C GLY A 121 16.91 8.21 17.60
N PRO A 122 18.07 7.79 18.16
CA PRO A 122 18.56 6.44 17.98
C PRO A 122 17.52 5.42 18.40
N VAL A 123 17.40 4.34 17.63
CA VAL A 123 16.38 3.29 17.88
C VAL A 123 16.99 2.20 18.76
N GLU A 124 16.35 1.92 19.87
CA GLU A 124 16.77 0.85 20.78
C GLU A 124 16.77 -0.51 20.07
N GLY A 125 17.86 -1.26 20.24
CA GLY A 125 18.06 -2.57 19.62
C GLY A 125 18.46 -2.53 18.14
N LEU A 126 18.82 -1.34 17.61
CA LEU A 126 19.51 -1.20 16.33
C LEU A 126 20.92 -0.60 16.56
N ASP A 127 21.94 -1.34 16.15
CA ASP A 127 23.31 -0.86 16.14
C ASP A 127 23.51 0.11 14.95
N ARG A 128 24.17 1.25 15.19
CA ARG A 128 24.45 2.26 14.16
C ARG A 128 25.39 1.77 13.07
N ASP A 129 26.29 0.87 13.43
CA ASP A 129 27.31 0.31 12.54
C ASP A 129 26.84 -0.98 11.85
N ALA A 130 25.68 -1.51 12.23
CA ALA A 130 25.11 -2.69 11.60
C ALA A 130 24.56 -2.41 10.20
N LYS A 131 24.65 -3.40 9.33
CA LYS A 131 23.98 -3.39 8.03
C LYS A 131 22.48 -3.62 8.23
N LEU A 132 21.67 -2.60 7.95
CA LEU A 132 20.22 -2.64 8.16
C LEU A 132 19.47 -2.70 6.83
N LEU A 133 18.66 -3.75 6.64
CA LEU A 133 17.72 -3.87 5.52
C LEU A 133 16.34 -3.39 5.97
N LEU A 134 15.92 -2.25 5.47
CA LEU A 134 14.65 -1.63 5.83
C LEU A 134 13.55 -2.13 4.89
N VAL A 135 12.51 -2.75 5.45
CA VAL A 135 11.45 -3.40 4.69
C VAL A 135 10.08 -2.87 5.09
N CYS A 136 9.30 -2.47 4.10
CA CYS A 136 7.87 -2.16 4.26
C CYS A 136 7.07 -2.74 3.08
N ASN A 137 5.84 -2.31 2.84
CA ASN A 137 5.03 -2.84 1.73
C ASN A 137 5.67 -2.65 0.36
N ARG A 138 6.12 -1.42 0.03
CA ARG A 138 6.57 -1.04 -1.32
C ARG A 138 7.83 -0.16 -1.35
N GLY A 139 8.48 0.09 -0.21
CA GLY A 139 9.69 0.89 -0.10
C GLY A 139 9.50 2.30 0.47
N ARG A 140 8.32 2.93 0.40
CA ARG A 140 8.12 4.32 0.83
C ARG A 140 8.41 4.55 2.32
N ARG A 141 7.80 3.77 3.22
CA ARG A 141 8.03 3.91 4.68
C ARG A 141 9.49 3.58 5.04
N ALA A 142 10.06 2.57 4.37
CA ALA A 142 11.46 2.20 4.53
C ALA A 142 12.41 3.33 4.14
N TYR A 143 12.14 4.03 3.04
CA TYR A 143 12.91 5.22 2.63
C TYR A 143 12.79 6.38 3.65
N LEU A 144 11.59 6.63 4.15
CA LEU A 144 11.40 7.65 5.19
C LEU A 144 12.17 7.29 6.48
N LEU A 145 12.17 6.02 6.88
CA LEU A 145 12.98 5.55 8.01
C LEU A 145 14.48 5.69 7.71
N GLN A 146 14.93 5.34 6.51
CA GLN A 146 16.33 5.50 6.11
C GLN A 146 16.82 6.93 6.32
N ASN A 147 16.05 7.93 5.90
CA ASN A 147 16.40 9.33 6.06
C ASN A 147 16.48 9.74 7.54
N ARG A 148 15.53 9.28 8.37
CA ARG A 148 15.57 9.54 9.82
C ARG A 148 16.78 8.87 10.48
N LEU A 149 17.04 7.61 10.19
CA LEU A 149 18.18 6.88 10.75
C LEU A 149 19.52 7.51 10.36
N ARG A 150 19.68 7.95 9.12
CA ARG A 150 20.88 8.67 8.66
C ARG A 150 21.13 9.95 9.48
N HIS A 151 20.07 10.68 9.80
CA HIS A 151 20.18 11.86 10.67
C HIS A 151 20.71 11.52 12.07
N PHE A 152 20.46 10.31 12.55
CA PHE A 152 20.96 9.81 13.85
C PHE A 152 22.23 8.96 13.75
N GLY A 153 22.93 9.01 12.61
CA GLY A 153 24.26 8.43 12.43
C GLY A 153 24.29 6.96 11.97
N TYR A 154 23.18 6.42 11.49
CA TYR A 154 23.16 5.08 10.88
C TYR A 154 23.63 5.17 9.41
N THR A 155 24.81 4.63 9.11
CA THR A 155 25.44 4.79 7.79
C THR A 155 25.16 3.62 6.83
N GLN A 156 24.85 2.43 7.35
CA GLN A 156 24.72 1.20 6.56
C GLN A 156 23.24 0.77 6.43
N THR A 157 22.39 1.69 5.99
CA THR A 157 20.96 1.42 5.80
C THR A 157 20.62 1.23 4.33
N VAL A 158 19.86 0.20 4.00
CA VAL A 158 19.42 -0.15 2.63
C VAL A 158 17.93 -0.40 2.60
N VAL A 159 17.24 0.16 1.63
CA VAL A 159 15.79 -0.04 1.41
C VAL A 159 15.58 -1.22 0.48
N LEU A 160 14.74 -2.20 0.85
CA LEU A 160 14.33 -3.26 -0.07
C LEU A 160 13.32 -2.71 -1.08
N GLU A 161 13.71 -2.65 -2.35
CA GLU A 161 12.83 -2.19 -3.43
C GLU A 161 11.62 -3.12 -3.58
N GLY A 162 10.43 -2.52 -3.70
CA GLY A 162 9.17 -3.27 -3.78
C GLY A 162 8.71 -3.90 -2.47
N GLY A 163 9.55 -3.90 -1.42
CA GLY A 163 9.22 -4.40 -0.09
C GLY A 163 8.62 -5.81 -0.10
N VAL A 164 7.71 -6.11 0.83
CA VAL A 164 7.04 -7.42 0.88
C VAL A 164 6.07 -7.67 -0.28
N THR A 165 5.73 -6.66 -1.06
CA THR A 165 4.84 -6.80 -2.23
C THR A 165 5.53 -7.48 -3.41
N MET A 166 6.84 -7.29 -3.57
CA MET A 166 7.60 -7.79 -4.73
C MET A 166 8.64 -8.86 -4.36
N ASN A 167 8.87 -9.09 -3.06
CA ASN A 167 9.91 -10.00 -2.59
C ASN A 167 9.31 -11.08 -1.70
N GLU A 168 9.89 -12.28 -1.73
CA GLU A 168 9.55 -13.36 -0.81
C GLU A 168 10.18 -13.11 0.57
N VAL A 169 9.62 -12.16 1.30
CA VAL A 169 9.99 -11.91 2.70
C VAL A 169 9.14 -12.82 3.58
N LYS A 170 9.79 -13.55 4.51
CA LYS A 170 9.06 -14.38 5.47
C LYS A 170 8.25 -13.48 6.40
N VAL A 171 6.96 -13.42 6.14
CA VAL A 171 5.99 -12.68 6.96
C VAL A 171 5.46 -13.65 8.01
N GLN A 172 5.71 -13.37 9.28
CA GLN A 172 5.04 -14.06 10.37
C GLN A 172 3.75 -13.31 10.69
N PHE A 173 2.64 -13.98 10.47
CA PHE A 173 1.38 -13.52 11.04
C PHE A 173 1.36 -13.93 12.52
N ALA A 174 1.11 -12.97 13.39
CA ALA A 174 0.87 -13.23 14.80
C ALA A 174 -0.49 -13.91 14.94
N GLY A 175 -0.52 -15.24 14.77
CA GLY A 175 -1.70 -16.06 14.89
C GLY A 175 -1.51 -17.43 14.22
N ALA A 176 -2.14 -18.46 14.73
CA ALA A 176 -2.25 -19.75 14.05
C ALA A 176 -2.94 -19.53 12.69
N ALA A 177 -2.47 -20.20 11.64
CA ALA A 177 -3.08 -20.12 10.32
C ALA A 177 -4.59 -20.40 10.42
N ILE A 178 -5.41 -19.45 9.95
CA ILE A 178 -6.87 -19.59 9.98
C ILE A 178 -7.24 -20.76 9.05
N PRO A 179 -8.00 -21.76 9.52
CA PRO A 179 -8.38 -22.89 8.69
C PRO A 179 -9.13 -22.44 7.44
N PRO A 180 -8.92 -23.08 6.26
CA PRO A 180 -9.58 -22.72 5.00
C PRO A 180 -11.12 -22.71 5.08
N ASP A 181 -11.70 -23.62 5.86
CA ASP A 181 -13.15 -23.66 6.05
C ASP A 181 -13.66 -22.47 6.85
N GLU A 182 -12.89 -21.99 7.80
CA GLU A 182 -13.20 -20.78 8.57
C GLU A 182 -13.08 -19.52 7.69
N ILE A 183 -12.04 -19.41 6.87
CA ILE A 183 -11.94 -18.34 5.87
C ILE A 183 -13.15 -18.32 4.95
N LYS A 184 -13.61 -19.50 4.53
CA LYS A 184 -14.80 -19.64 3.69
C LYS A 184 -16.07 -19.22 4.45
N ARG A 185 -16.19 -19.61 5.72
CA ARG A 185 -17.31 -19.23 6.60
C ARG A 185 -17.43 -17.72 6.74
N VAL A 186 -16.35 -17.05 7.21
CA VAL A 186 -16.36 -15.61 7.43
C VAL A 186 -16.48 -14.81 6.14
N LYS A 187 -16.00 -15.37 5.02
CA LYS A 187 -16.24 -14.81 3.68
C LYS A 187 -17.74 -14.75 3.37
N GLY A 188 -18.52 -15.73 3.78
CA GLY A 188 -19.99 -15.71 3.65
C GLY A 188 -20.66 -14.63 4.48
N LEU A 189 -20.01 -14.12 5.53
CA LEU A 189 -20.49 -13.06 6.41
C LEU A 189 -20.05 -11.65 5.99
N GLY A 190 -19.31 -11.50 4.90
CA GLY A 190 -18.85 -10.22 4.41
C GLY A 190 -17.36 -9.96 4.65
N CYS A 191 -16.65 -10.87 5.29
CA CYS A 191 -15.24 -10.71 5.64
C CYS A 191 -14.34 -11.25 4.53
N LEU A 192 -13.71 -10.37 3.78
CA LEU A 192 -12.80 -10.72 2.68
C LEU A 192 -11.37 -10.71 3.21
N GLN A 193 -10.71 -11.88 3.23
CA GLN A 193 -9.32 -11.97 3.67
C GLN A 193 -8.41 -11.05 2.86
N ASP A 194 -7.60 -10.26 3.54
CA ASP A 194 -6.58 -9.43 2.88
C ASP A 194 -5.44 -10.34 2.43
N LYS A 195 -5.10 -10.28 1.14
CA LYS A 195 -4.01 -11.09 0.57
C LYS A 195 -2.62 -10.70 1.11
N ARG A 196 -2.49 -9.48 1.61
CA ARG A 196 -1.23 -8.94 2.16
C ARG A 196 -1.06 -9.28 3.63
N TYR A 197 -2.19 -9.43 4.35
CA TYR A 197 -2.26 -9.73 5.77
C TYR A 197 -3.30 -10.82 5.99
N PRO A 198 -2.92 -12.12 5.84
CA PRO A 198 -3.86 -13.24 5.88
C PRO A 198 -4.60 -13.45 7.21
N ASP A 199 -4.16 -12.80 8.29
CA ASP A 199 -4.85 -12.73 9.57
C ASP A 199 -5.84 -11.56 9.66
N CYS A 200 -5.89 -10.69 8.64
CA CYS A 200 -6.75 -9.53 8.56
C CYS A 200 -7.78 -9.68 7.43
N PHE A 201 -8.91 -9.01 7.63
CA PHE A 201 -10.04 -9.04 6.72
C PHE A 201 -10.52 -7.62 6.40
N ASN A 202 -11.06 -7.46 5.21
CA ASN A 202 -11.82 -6.28 4.83
C ASN A 202 -13.29 -6.63 4.95
N VAL A 203 -14.00 -5.97 5.87
CA VAL A 203 -15.38 -6.34 6.22
C VAL A 203 -16.35 -5.46 5.46
N ARG A 204 -17.19 -6.09 4.63
CA ARG A 204 -18.16 -5.41 3.79
C ARG A 204 -19.43 -5.08 4.56
N VAL A 205 -19.75 -3.78 4.58
CA VAL A 205 -20.99 -3.24 5.10
C VAL A 205 -21.95 -2.97 3.95
N ILE A 206 -23.17 -3.54 4.03
CA ILE A 206 -24.20 -3.37 3.02
C ILE A 206 -24.87 -2.01 3.22
N THR A 207 -25.05 -1.29 2.13
CA THR A 207 -25.76 -0.01 2.11
C THR A 207 -27.06 -0.10 1.33
N ARG A 208 -27.94 0.84 1.55
CA ARG A 208 -29.15 0.98 0.73
C ARG A 208 -28.80 1.65 -0.59
N ASN A 209 -28.21 0.88 -1.51
CA ASN A 209 -27.76 1.37 -2.82
C ASN A 209 -26.84 2.60 -2.75
N GLY A 210 -25.85 2.55 -1.89
CA GLY A 210 -24.89 3.65 -1.69
C GLY A 210 -25.39 4.80 -0.81
N LYS A 211 -26.60 4.70 -0.25
CA LYS A 211 -27.13 5.67 0.70
C LYS A 211 -26.83 5.22 2.12
N ILE A 212 -26.26 6.11 2.88
CA ILE A 212 -26.04 5.97 4.34
C ILE A 212 -26.39 7.28 5.01
N THR A 213 -26.91 7.21 6.21
CA THR A 213 -27.15 8.40 7.04
C THR A 213 -25.86 8.88 7.69
N SER A 214 -25.86 10.11 8.19
CA SER A 214 -24.70 10.64 8.93
C SER A 214 -24.40 9.84 10.21
N GLU A 215 -25.43 9.25 10.82
CA GLU A 215 -25.27 8.40 12.01
C GLU A 215 -24.63 7.06 11.63
N GLU A 216 -25.13 6.39 10.60
CA GLU A 216 -24.54 5.16 10.07
C GLU A 216 -23.07 5.37 9.65
N GLN A 217 -22.78 6.50 9.01
CA GLN A 217 -21.40 6.84 8.60
C GLN A 217 -20.48 7.00 9.80
N ARG A 218 -20.95 7.69 10.88
CA ARG A 218 -20.17 7.80 12.11
C ARG A 218 -19.92 6.44 12.75
N LYS A 219 -20.92 5.56 12.77
CA LYS A 219 -20.78 4.21 13.34
C LYS A 219 -19.81 3.34 12.53
N ILE A 220 -19.80 3.45 11.21
CA ILE A 220 -18.82 2.75 10.36
C ILE A 220 -17.40 3.29 10.59
N ALA A 221 -17.24 4.61 10.73
CA ALA A 221 -15.95 5.21 11.04
C ALA A 221 -15.44 4.77 12.42
N GLU A 222 -16.29 4.80 13.45
CA GLU A 222 -15.99 4.31 14.79
C GLU A 222 -15.59 2.82 14.78
N ALA A 223 -16.31 1.99 14.03
CA ALA A 223 -15.97 0.58 13.86
C ALA A 223 -14.60 0.38 13.20
N ALA A 224 -14.25 1.21 12.22
CA ALA A 224 -12.94 1.15 11.58
C ALA A 224 -11.80 1.53 12.54
N GLU A 225 -12.00 2.53 13.38
CA GLU A 225 -11.04 2.96 14.40
C GLU A 225 -10.87 1.92 15.52
N LEU A 226 -11.97 1.33 16.01
CA LEU A 226 -11.95 0.37 17.12
C LEU A 226 -11.42 -1.02 16.71
N PHE A 227 -11.76 -1.51 15.53
CA PHE A 227 -11.55 -2.90 15.15
C PHE A 227 -10.62 -3.10 13.96
N GLY A 228 -10.34 -2.06 13.18
CA GLY A 228 -9.54 -2.12 11.95
C GLY A 228 -8.36 -1.16 11.92
N THR A 229 -8.06 -0.66 10.71
CA THR A 229 -6.97 0.30 10.50
C THR A 229 -7.40 1.78 10.58
N GLY A 230 -8.65 2.06 10.90
CA GLY A 230 -9.24 3.39 10.82
C GLY A 230 -9.62 3.81 9.40
N GLU A 231 -9.47 2.92 8.42
CA GLU A 231 -9.78 3.21 7.02
C GLU A 231 -11.08 2.53 6.58
N VAL A 232 -11.88 3.26 5.81
CA VAL A 232 -13.09 2.77 5.16
C VAL A 232 -12.97 3.03 3.66
N THR A 233 -13.23 2.02 2.84
CA THR A 233 -13.24 2.16 1.38
C THR A 233 -14.63 2.01 0.79
N MET A 234 -14.89 2.77 -0.26
CA MET A 234 -16.13 2.64 -1.06
C MET A 234 -15.90 1.66 -2.19
N THR A 235 -16.86 0.77 -2.40
CA THR A 235 -16.76 -0.24 -3.46
C THR A 235 -17.57 0.16 -4.70
N THR A 236 -17.24 -0.41 -5.84
CA THR A 236 -18.03 -0.25 -7.08
C THR A 236 -19.44 -0.84 -6.99
N ARG A 237 -19.73 -1.63 -5.94
CA ARG A 237 -21.06 -2.19 -5.66
C ARG A 237 -21.86 -1.33 -4.69
N LEU A 238 -21.47 -0.07 -4.51
CA LEU A 238 -22.13 0.87 -3.62
C LEU A 238 -22.21 0.37 -2.16
N THR A 239 -21.24 -0.43 -1.73
CA THR A 239 -21.04 -0.87 -0.36
C THR A 239 -19.81 -0.21 0.23
N LEU A 240 -19.64 -0.29 1.54
CA LEU A 240 -18.43 0.15 2.23
C LEU A 240 -17.64 -1.07 2.71
N GLU A 241 -16.33 -0.93 2.89
CA GLU A 241 -15.48 -1.94 3.49
C GLU A 241 -14.61 -1.33 4.57
N VAL A 242 -14.74 -1.84 5.80
CA VAL A 242 -13.83 -1.55 6.92
C VAL A 242 -12.55 -2.33 6.68
N GLN A 243 -11.41 -1.65 6.64
CA GLN A 243 -10.15 -2.21 6.23
C GLN A 243 -9.35 -2.80 7.37
N GLY A 244 -8.65 -3.91 7.09
CA GLY A 244 -7.59 -4.46 7.92
C GLY A 244 -8.04 -4.93 9.32
N VAL A 245 -9.22 -5.51 9.44
CA VAL A 245 -9.77 -6.04 10.69
C VAL A 245 -9.10 -7.37 11.01
N PRO A 246 -8.38 -7.51 12.14
CA PRO A 246 -7.83 -8.79 12.59
C PRO A 246 -8.94 -9.84 12.77
N TYR A 247 -8.62 -11.12 12.47
CA TYR A 247 -9.58 -12.21 12.63
C TYR A 247 -10.25 -12.23 14.01
N ALA A 248 -9.49 -12.01 15.07
CA ALA A 248 -10.00 -11.99 16.44
C ALA A 248 -11.05 -10.90 16.71
N ASN A 249 -11.09 -9.85 15.90
CA ASN A 249 -12.01 -8.71 16.04
C ASN A 249 -13.26 -8.83 15.17
N LEU A 250 -13.37 -9.85 14.32
CA LEU A 250 -14.47 -9.95 13.35
C LEU A 250 -15.84 -10.02 14.01
N ASP A 251 -16.00 -10.89 15.01
CA ASP A 251 -17.29 -11.08 15.68
C ASP A 251 -17.69 -9.82 16.47
N ALA A 252 -16.74 -9.16 17.14
CA ALA A 252 -16.99 -7.92 17.87
C ALA A 252 -17.38 -6.78 16.92
N LEU A 253 -16.71 -6.65 15.78
CA LEU A 253 -17.06 -5.66 14.76
C LEU A 253 -18.45 -5.91 14.17
N MET A 254 -18.76 -7.16 13.83
CA MET A 254 -20.08 -7.52 13.28
C MET A 254 -21.20 -7.23 14.28
N THR A 255 -20.99 -7.56 15.55
CA THR A 255 -21.95 -7.24 16.62
C THR A 255 -22.14 -5.72 16.75
N PHE A 256 -21.07 -4.95 16.81
CA PHE A 256 -21.10 -3.50 16.89
C PHE A 256 -21.91 -2.85 15.73
N LEU A 257 -21.67 -3.34 14.50
CA LEU A 257 -22.39 -2.85 13.33
C LEU A 257 -23.86 -3.26 13.35
N ASN A 258 -24.18 -4.50 13.74
CA ASN A 258 -25.56 -4.99 13.83
C ASN A 258 -26.36 -4.23 14.89
N ASP A 259 -25.76 -3.90 16.03
CA ASP A 259 -26.41 -3.08 17.09
C ASP A 259 -26.72 -1.66 16.59
N ALA A 260 -25.96 -1.17 15.63
CA ALA A 260 -26.23 0.10 14.94
C ALA A 260 -27.21 -0.03 13.74
N GLY A 261 -27.81 -1.22 13.53
CA GLY A 261 -28.71 -1.47 12.43
C GLY A 261 -28.04 -1.64 11.06
N LEU A 262 -26.73 -1.87 11.04
CA LEU A 262 -25.93 -2.06 9.84
C LEU A 262 -25.69 -3.57 9.62
N GLU A 263 -25.77 -4.02 8.36
CA GLU A 263 -25.57 -5.40 7.99
C GLU A 263 -24.22 -5.59 7.28
N THR A 264 -23.54 -6.70 7.59
CA THR A 264 -22.37 -7.17 6.84
C THR A 264 -22.77 -8.33 5.92
N GLY A 265 -22.09 -8.51 4.79
CA GLY A 265 -22.39 -9.61 3.90
C GLY A 265 -22.13 -9.34 2.41
N GLY A 266 -22.94 -10.00 1.57
CA GLY A 266 -22.89 -9.82 0.11
C GLY A 266 -21.59 -10.32 -0.54
N THR A 267 -20.96 -11.34 0.05
CA THR A 267 -19.69 -11.92 -0.41
C THR A 267 -19.74 -13.45 -0.41
N GLY A 268 -18.70 -14.09 -0.94
CA GLY A 268 -18.64 -15.56 -1.01
C GLY A 268 -19.72 -16.13 -1.94
N SER A 269 -20.43 -17.16 -1.46
CA SER A 269 -21.54 -17.82 -2.15
C SER A 269 -22.90 -17.15 -1.92
N LYS A 270 -22.94 -16.05 -1.18
CA LYS A 270 -24.17 -15.30 -0.91
C LYS A 270 -24.52 -14.35 -2.06
N VAL A 271 -25.78 -13.91 -2.09
CA VAL A 271 -26.25 -12.92 -3.06
C VAL A 271 -25.43 -11.64 -2.87
N ARG A 272 -24.88 -11.17 -3.97
CA ARG A 272 -24.09 -9.92 -3.97
C ARG A 272 -25.01 -8.71 -3.99
N PRO A 273 -24.62 -7.58 -3.37
CA PRO A 273 -25.40 -6.35 -3.42
C PRO A 273 -25.72 -5.97 -4.87
N VAL A 274 -27.00 -5.70 -5.11
CA VAL A 274 -27.48 -5.25 -6.42
C VAL A 274 -27.10 -3.79 -6.59
N VAL A 275 -26.49 -3.48 -7.73
CA VAL A 275 -26.21 -2.09 -8.13
C VAL A 275 -27.35 -1.60 -8.98
N SER A 276 -28.02 -0.55 -8.53
CA SER A 276 -29.11 0.07 -9.26
C SER A 276 -28.97 1.59 -9.33
N CYS A 277 -29.83 2.25 -10.06
CA CYS A 277 -29.91 3.71 -10.06
C CYS A 277 -30.23 4.24 -8.66
N LYS A 278 -29.69 5.39 -8.28
CA LYS A 278 -29.94 6.04 -6.98
C LYS A 278 -31.38 6.53 -6.80
N GLY A 279 -32.20 6.46 -7.85
CA GLY A 279 -33.60 6.87 -7.83
C GLY A 279 -33.76 8.33 -7.43
N THR A 280 -34.66 8.60 -6.50
CA THR A 280 -35.03 9.97 -6.07
C THR A 280 -33.90 10.78 -5.43
N THR A 281 -32.71 10.20 -5.17
CA THR A 281 -31.52 10.94 -4.73
C THR A 281 -30.66 11.50 -5.86
N CYS A 282 -30.98 11.16 -7.09
CA CYS A 282 -30.29 11.65 -8.28
C CYS A 282 -31.15 12.76 -8.93
N GLN A 283 -30.57 13.89 -9.28
CA GLN A 283 -31.28 14.97 -9.97
C GLN A 283 -31.79 14.58 -11.36
N TYR A 284 -31.25 13.49 -11.93
CA TYR A 284 -31.67 12.94 -13.23
C TYR A 284 -32.50 11.64 -13.06
N GLY A 285 -32.81 11.26 -11.81
CA GLY A 285 -33.64 10.10 -11.53
C GLY A 285 -35.10 10.38 -11.89
N LEU A 286 -35.70 9.48 -12.66
CA LEU A 286 -37.14 9.50 -12.99
C LEU A 286 -37.99 9.10 -11.78
#